data_0dca6ff19c30ebb3259131f1f50a9bd9
#
_entry.id   0dca6ff19c30ebb3259131f1f50a9bd9
#
_cell.length_a   1.000
_cell.length_b   1.000
_cell.length_c   1.000
_cell.angle_alpha   90.00
_cell.angle_beta   90.00
_cell.angle_gamma   90.00
#
_symmetry.space_group_name_H-M   'P 1'
#
loop_
_entity.id
_entity.type
_entity.pdbx_description
1 polymer ?
#
loop_
_entity_poly.entity_id
_entity_poly.type
_entity_poly.pdbx_seq_one_letter_code
_entity_poly.pdbx_strand_id
1 'polypeptide(L)'
;MRVAILGSSITALEYGHKILDKNPSTQVTVYTEDAEVGFPKTTFSEEVVLRDALRSIPDNWYSSIPTGIDREIPSTTAAFWLSKAMAIRLTCRGARFLLRTRIVDIDEDRCEISFRGGGLVGSGVDSYDVLSDFRGTRAMKPLDGSFRRAIRE
;
A
#
# COMPACT_ATOMS: atom_id res chain seq x y z
N MET A 1 -12.18 12.49 5.31
CA MET A 1 -11.47 11.60 6.24
C MET A 1 -10.06 11.37 5.70
N ARG A 2 -9.09 11.32 6.59
CA ARG A 2 -7.68 11.10 6.23
C ARG A 2 -7.28 9.71 6.72
N VAL A 3 -6.82 8.88 5.81
CA VAL A 3 -6.39 7.52 6.12
C VAL A 3 -4.89 7.39 5.85
N ALA A 4 -4.15 6.95 6.86
CA ALA A 4 -2.73 6.66 6.75
C ALA A 4 -2.54 5.15 6.62
N ILE A 5 -1.80 4.74 5.61
CA ILE A 5 -1.46 3.34 5.36
C ILE A 5 0.05 3.21 5.46
N LEU A 6 0.52 2.35 6.36
CA LEU A 6 1.95 2.11 6.53
C LEU A 6 2.32 0.81 5.81
N GLY A 7 3.22 0.91 4.86
CA GLY A 7 3.62 -0.20 4.00
C GLY A 7 2.93 -0.18 2.65
N SER A 8 3.53 -0.85 1.69
CA SER A 8 3.04 -0.87 0.30
C SER A 8 2.91 -2.28 -0.27
N SER A 9 2.57 -3.25 0.57
CA SER A 9 2.27 -4.61 0.12
C SER A 9 0.99 -4.63 -0.72
N ILE A 10 0.77 -5.70 -1.45
CA ILE A 10 -0.47 -5.88 -2.23
C ILE A 10 -1.68 -5.72 -1.30
N THR A 11 -1.63 -6.30 -0.11
CA THR A 11 -2.72 -6.18 0.87
C THR A 11 -2.98 -4.73 1.26
N ALA A 12 -1.92 -3.95 1.47
CA ALA A 12 -2.05 -2.54 1.79
C ALA A 12 -2.70 -1.76 0.64
N LEU A 13 -2.31 -2.06 -0.59
CA LEU A 13 -2.86 -1.40 -1.77
C LEU A 13 -4.33 -1.77 -2.00
N GLU A 14 -4.68 -3.04 -1.79
CA GLU A 14 -6.07 -3.48 -1.82
C GLU A 14 -6.92 -2.71 -0.80
N TYR A 15 -6.39 -2.56 0.39
CA TYR A 15 -7.07 -1.80 1.44
C TYR A 15 -7.33 -0.35 1.02
N GLY A 16 -6.32 0.30 0.42
CA GLY A 16 -6.48 1.66 -0.09
C GLY A 16 -7.57 1.78 -1.15
N HIS A 17 -7.61 0.84 -2.08
CA HIS A 17 -8.66 0.82 -3.10
C HIS A 17 -10.05 0.58 -2.51
N LYS A 18 -10.17 -0.33 -1.54
CA LYS A 18 -11.44 -0.57 -0.86
C LYS A 18 -11.97 0.66 -0.16
N ILE A 19 -11.09 1.40 0.48
CA ILE A 19 -11.47 2.64 1.15
C ILE A 19 -12.01 3.65 0.15
N LEU A 20 -11.33 3.84 -0.97
CA LEU A 20 -11.77 4.78 -2.00
C LEU A 20 -13.03 4.32 -2.72
N ASP A 21 -13.27 3.01 -2.80
CA ASP A 21 -14.53 2.51 -3.35
C ASP A 21 -15.71 2.87 -2.44
N LYS A 22 -15.50 2.84 -1.13
CA LYS A 22 -16.55 3.20 -0.17
C LYS A 22 -16.76 4.70 -0.08
N ASN A 23 -15.70 5.48 -0.14
CA ASN A 23 -15.76 6.93 -0.05
C ASN A 23 -14.65 7.56 -0.90
N PRO A 24 -14.98 7.94 -2.15
CA PRO A 24 -13.99 8.50 -3.08
C PRO A 24 -13.36 9.81 -2.61
N SER A 25 -13.95 10.50 -1.65
CA SER A 25 -13.39 11.76 -1.14
C SER A 25 -12.38 11.56 -0.02
N THR A 26 -12.14 10.32 0.42
CA THR A 26 -11.15 10.01 1.44
C THR A 26 -9.75 10.38 0.95
N GLN A 27 -8.98 11.03 1.80
CA GLN A 27 -7.57 11.32 1.53
C GLN A 27 -6.72 10.16 2.02
N VAL A 28 -6.16 9.42 1.09
CA VAL A 28 -5.31 8.25 1.40
C VAL A 28 -3.86 8.62 1.23
N THR A 29 -3.04 8.34 2.24
CA THR A 29 -1.59 8.50 2.17
C THR A 29 -0.94 7.17 2.50
N VAL A 30 -0.04 6.72 1.63
CA VAL A 30 0.74 5.49 1.82
C VAL A 30 2.17 5.90 2.14
N TYR A 31 2.69 5.40 3.26
CA TYR A 31 4.07 5.64 3.70
C TYR A 31 4.85 4.35 3.54
N THR A 32 5.93 4.38 2.79
CA THR A 32 6.77 3.20 2.59
C THR A 32 8.25 3.57 2.55
N GLU A 33 9.08 2.70 3.10
CA GLU A 33 10.54 2.85 3.02
C GLU A 33 11.07 2.47 1.65
N ASP A 34 10.27 1.80 0.83
CA ASP A 34 10.67 1.38 -0.49
C ASP A 34 10.93 2.58 -1.39
N ALA A 35 11.95 2.46 -2.24
CA ALA A 35 12.22 3.47 -3.25
C ALA A 35 11.21 3.43 -4.39
N GLU A 36 10.55 2.28 -4.55
CA GLU A 36 9.59 2.02 -5.60
C GLU A 36 8.62 0.95 -5.11
N VAL A 37 7.34 1.16 -5.31
CA VAL A 37 6.33 0.17 -4.91
C VAL A 37 6.52 -1.11 -5.70
N GLY A 38 6.46 -2.23 -5.00
CA GLY A 38 6.65 -3.55 -5.60
C GLY A 38 8.09 -4.01 -5.62
N PHE A 39 9.06 -3.15 -5.33
CA PHE A 39 10.46 -3.55 -5.33
C PHE A 39 10.68 -4.71 -4.36
N PRO A 40 11.26 -5.83 -4.83
CA PRO A 40 11.36 -7.03 -3.98
C PRO A 40 12.27 -6.77 -2.79
N LYS A 41 11.75 -7.05 -1.61
CA LYS A 41 12.56 -7.10 -0.39
C LYS A 41 13.03 -8.52 -0.19
N THR A 42 14.27 -8.68 0.18
CA THR A 42 14.86 -10.00 0.39
C THR A 42 14.15 -10.82 1.46
N THR A 43 13.51 -10.15 2.42
CA THR A 43 12.90 -10.82 3.57
C THR A 43 11.44 -11.23 3.33
N PHE A 44 10.72 -10.55 2.44
CA PHE A 44 9.29 -10.76 2.21
C PHE A 44 8.96 -10.70 0.72
N SER A 45 9.61 -11.55 -0.05
CA SER A 45 9.26 -11.66 -1.47
C SER A 45 7.96 -12.42 -1.62
N GLU A 46 6.92 -11.76 -2.08
CA GLU A 46 5.67 -12.42 -2.43
C GLU A 46 5.78 -13.03 -3.81
N GLU A 47 5.12 -14.17 -3.97
CA GLU A 47 4.90 -14.75 -5.29
C GLU A 47 3.41 -14.77 -5.55
N VAL A 48 2.98 -14.38 -6.74
CA VAL A 48 1.59 -14.46 -7.16
C VAL A 48 1.49 -15.14 -8.52
N VAL A 49 0.37 -15.83 -8.73
CA VAL A 49 -0.06 -16.26 -10.05
C VAL A 49 -0.91 -15.10 -10.61
N LEU A 50 -0.38 -14.41 -11.57
CA LEU A 50 -0.99 -13.17 -12.07
C LEU A 50 -2.42 -13.37 -12.55
N ARG A 51 -2.69 -14.45 -13.29
CA ARG A 51 -4.04 -14.75 -13.75
C ARG A 51 -5.04 -14.82 -12.60
N ASP A 52 -4.68 -15.53 -11.54
CA ASP A 52 -5.59 -15.71 -10.39
C ASP A 52 -5.77 -14.41 -9.63
N ALA A 53 -4.69 -13.66 -9.45
CA ALA A 53 -4.74 -12.36 -8.77
C ALA A 53 -5.65 -11.39 -9.52
N LEU A 54 -5.53 -11.31 -10.84
CA LEU A 54 -6.35 -10.41 -11.65
C LEU A 54 -7.82 -10.78 -11.67
N ARG A 55 -8.15 -12.06 -11.44
CA ARG A 55 -9.54 -12.50 -11.34
C ARG A 55 -10.18 -12.11 -10.01
N SER A 56 -9.36 -11.93 -8.96
CA SER A 56 -9.87 -11.67 -7.62
C SER A 56 -10.00 -10.20 -7.29
N ILE A 57 -9.48 -9.30 -8.13
CA ILE A 57 -9.54 -7.87 -7.89
C ILE A 57 -10.31 -7.14 -8.99
N PRO A 58 -11.00 -6.05 -8.67
CA PRO A 58 -11.72 -5.25 -9.68
C PRO A 58 -10.75 -4.63 -10.70
N ASP A 59 -11.21 -4.50 -11.94
CA ASP A 59 -10.41 -3.94 -13.04
C ASP A 59 -9.94 -2.51 -12.78
N ASN A 60 -10.69 -1.75 -12.00
CA ASN A 60 -10.33 -0.36 -11.72
C ASN A 60 -9.29 -0.21 -10.60
N TRP A 61 -8.79 -1.32 -10.05
CA TRP A 61 -7.76 -1.29 -9.01
C TRP A 61 -6.34 -1.38 -9.57
N TYR A 62 -6.18 -1.62 -10.84
CA TYR A 62 -4.84 -1.73 -11.43
C TYR A 62 -4.79 -1.10 -12.82
N SER A 63 -3.60 -0.63 -13.16
CA SER A 63 -3.29 -0.09 -14.48
C SER A 63 -2.80 -1.20 -15.39
N SER A 64 -2.26 -0.85 -16.56
CA SER A 64 -1.73 -1.82 -17.51
C SER A 64 -0.58 -2.62 -16.92
N ILE A 65 -0.56 -3.92 -17.21
CA ILE A 65 0.54 -4.81 -16.84
C ILE A 65 1.25 -5.22 -18.11
N PRO A 66 2.60 -5.23 -18.11
CA PRO A 66 3.37 -5.59 -19.31
C PRO A 66 3.01 -6.97 -19.84
N THR A 67 2.97 -7.11 -21.14
CA THR A 67 2.56 -8.35 -21.81
C THR A 67 3.57 -9.49 -21.69
N GLY A 68 4.84 -9.18 -21.39
CA GLY A 68 5.88 -10.19 -21.27
C GLY A 68 5.92 -10.95 -19.96
N ILE A 69 4.99 -10.68 -19.04
CA ILE A 69 4.94 -11.34 -17.74
C ILE A 69 4.16 -12.64 -17.85
N ASP A 70 4.77 -13.75 -17.39
CA ASP A 70 4.06 -15.03 -17.35
C ASP A 70 2.90 -14.95 -16.35
N ARG A 71 1.73 -15.29 -16.82
CA ARG A 71 0.50 -15.18 -16.02
C ARG A 71 0.12 -16.46 -15.29
N GLU A 72 0.75 -17.58 -15.62
CA GLU A 72 0.37 -18.90 -15.13
C GLU A 72 1.27 -19.42 -14.01
N ILE A 73 2.47 -18.92 -13.91
CA ILE A 73 3.47 -19.40 -12.96
C ILE A 73 3.62 -18.42 -11.81
N PRO A 74 3.62 -18.90 -10.54
CA PRO A 74 3.90 -18.03 -9.40
C PRO A 74 5.26 -17.37 -9.57
N SER A 75 5.33 -16.06 -9.40
CA SER A 75 6.60 -15.35 -9.48
C SER A 75 6.60 -14.07 -8.68
N THR A 76 7.79 -13.66 -8.26
CA THR A 76 8.01 -12.36 -7.62
C THR A 76 7.90 -11.23 -8.63
N THR A 77 8.25 -11.50 -9.89
CA THR A 77 8.09 -10.52 -10.97
C THR A 77 6.62 -10.16 -11.18
N ALA A 78 5.74 -11.15 -11.16
CA ALA A 78 4.31 -10.90 -11.27
C ALA A 78 3.80 -10.07 -10.09
N ALA A 79 4.25 -10.37 -8.88
CA ALA A 79 3.89 -9.61 -7.68
C ALA A 79 4.38 -8.16 -7.77
N PHE A 80 5.60 -7.96 -8.24
CA PHE A 80 6.17 -6.63 -8.44
C PHE A 80 5.32 -5.79 -9.39
N TRP A 81 5.01 -6.33 -10.56
CA TRP A 81 4.25 -5.59 -11.56
C TRP A 81 2.80 -5.36 -11.14
N LEU A 82 2.19 -6.32 -10.44
CA LEU A 82 0.85 -6.14 -9.91
C LEU A 82 0.81 -5.03 -8.87
N SER A 83 1.75 -5.05 -7.92
CA SER A 83 1.85 -3.99 -6.89
C SER A 83 2.02 -2.63 -7.52
N LYS A 84 2.90 -2.54 -8.52
CA LYS A 84 3.15 -1.28 -9.23
C LYS A 84 1.91 -0.79 -9.96
N ALA A 85 1.22 -1.69 -10.66
CA ALA A 85 0.00 -1.36 -11.38
C ALA A 85 -1.10 -0.88 -10.42
N MET A 86 -1.23 -1.51 -9.27
CA MET A 86 -2.19 -1.11 -8.26
C MET A 86 -1.83 0.24 -7.64
N ALA A 87 -0.56 0.50 -7.40
CA ALA A 87 -0.10 1.78 -6.85
C ALA A 87 -0.33 2.92 -7.84
N ILE A 88 -0.06 2.69 -9.12
CA ILE A 88 -0.32 3.69 -10.17
C ILE A 88 -1.80 4.05 -10.19
N ARG A 89 -2.67 3.06 -10.19
CA ARG A 89 -4.11 3.30 -10.20
C ARG A 89 -4.57 4.03 -8.93
N LEU A 90 -4.02 3.66 -7.78
CA LEU A 90 -4.36 4.31 -6.52
C LEU A 90 -3.94 5.78 -6.54
N THR A 91 -2.78 6.09 -7.10
CA THR A 91 -2.32 7.46 -7.30
C THR A 91 -3.26 8.22 -8.23
N CYS A 92 -3.71 7.60 -9.32
CA CYS A 92 -4.69 8.21 -10.23
C CYS A 92 -6.02 8.51 -9.54
N ARG A 93 -6.35 7.74 -8.51
CA ARG A 93 -7.55 7.95 -7.70
C ARG A 93 -7.35 8.98 -6.60
N GLY A 94 -6.19 9.62 -6.52
CA GLY A 94 -5.91 10.70 -5.61
C GLY A 94 -5.07 10.35 -4.38
N ALA A 95 -4.63 9.12 -4.24
CA ALA A 95 -3.78 8.73 -3.12
C ALA A 95 -2.39 9.36 -3.24
N ARG A 96 -1.81 9.68 -2.10
CA ARG A 96 -0.45 10.22 -2.01
C ARG A 96 0.47 9.10 -1.53
N PHE A 97 1.60 8.92 -2.21
CA PHE A 97 2.64 7.97 -1.80
C PHE A 97 3.88 8.73 -1.35
N LEU A 98 4.33 8.44 -0.13
CA LEU A 98 5.62 8.92 0.36
C LEU A 98 6.59 7.76 0.33
N LEU A 99 7.41 7.74 -0.72
CA LEU A 99 8.44 6.72 -0.92
C LEU A 99 9.69 7.08 -0.11
N ARG A 100 10.55 6.10 0.15
CA ARG A 100 11.77 6.28 0.94
C ARG A 100 11.50 7.02 2.25
N THR A 101 10.39 6.71 2.87
CA THR A 101 9.93 7.43 4.05
C THR A 101 9.89 6.49 5.25
N ARG A 102 10.53 6.92 6.31
CA ARG A 102 10.57 6.17 7.55
C ARG A 102 9.66 6.80 8.57
N ILE A 103 8.83 6.00 9.19
CA ILE A 103 8.00 6.46 10.31
C ILE A 103 8.89 6.50 11.56
N VAL A 104 8.97 7.66 12.18
CA VAL A 104 9.82 7.88 13.35
C VAL A 104 9.02 7.74 14.62
N ASP A 105 7.77 8.20 14.61
CA ASP A 105 6.90 8.16 15.77
C ASP A 105 5.44 8.19 15.36
N ILE A 106 4.59 7.57 16.16
CA ILE A 106 3.15 7.61 16.01
C ILE A 106 2.57 8.06 17.35
N ASP A 107 1.97 9.24 17.37
CA ASP A 107 1.31 9.78 18.54
C ASP A 107 -0.19 9.48 18.42
N GLU A 108 -0.62 8.43 19.10
CA GLU A 108 -2.01 7.98 19.02
C GLU A 108 -2.98 8.96 19.66
N ASP A 109 -2.55 9.67 20.68
CA ASP A 109 -3.41 10.63 21.37
C ASP A 109 -3.73 11.83 20.48
N ARG A 110 -2.75 12.28 19.71
CA ARG A 110 -2.92 13.39 18.77
C ARG A 110 -3.30 12.94 17.38
N CYS A 111 -3.27 11.64 17.10
CA CYS A 111 -3.46 11.11 15.76
C CYS A 111 -2.50 11.73 14.76
N GLU A 112 -1.22 11.70 15.08
CA GLU A 112 -0.15 12.26 14.26
C GLU A 112 0.94 11.24 13.99
N ILE A 113 1.49 11.30 12.76
CA ILE A 113 2.63 10.50 12.35
C ILE A 113 3.79 11.45 12.09
N SER A 114 4.92 11.20 12.75
CA SER A 114 6.18 11.88 12.44
C SER A 114 6.98 11.00 11.50
N PHE A 115 7.48 11.57 10.42
CA PHE A 115 8.22 10.81 9.42
C PHE A 115 9.47 11.55 8.97
N ARG A 116 10.43 10.78 8.51
CA ARG A 116 11.67 11.28 7.91
C ARG A 116 11.75 10.77 6.48
N GLY A 117 11.77 11.70 5.53
CA GLY A 117 11.93 11.37 4.13
C GLY A 117 13.37 11.20 3.74
N GLY A 118 13.62 10.29 2.81
CA GLY A 118 14.88 10.15 2.09
C GLY A 118 14.69 10.63 0.66
N GLY A 119 15.73 11.16 0.05
CA GLY A 119 15.63 11.66 -1.31
C GLY A 119 14.81 12.95 -1.40
N LEU A 120 13.80 12.95 -2.25
CA LEU A 120 12.99 14.15 -2.51
C LEU A 120 11.92 14.42 -1.46
N VAL A 121 11.56 13.43 -0.68
CA VAL A 121 10.55 13.57 0.37
C VAL A 121 11.22 14.19 1.60
N GLY A 122 10.67 15.27 2.11
CA GLY A 122 11.16 15.90 3.33
C GLY A 122 10.65 15.18 4.58
N SER A 123 11.17 15.60 5.73
CA SER A 123 10.65 15.17 7.02
C SER A 123 9.45 16.01 7.41
N GLY A 124 8.53 15.43 8.19
CA GLY A 124 7.34 16.16 8.59
C GLY A 124 6.47 15.41 9.58
N VAL A 125 5.31 15.99 9.82
CA VAL A 125 4.28 15.44 10.68
C VAL A 125 2.96 15.52 9.92
N ASP A 126 2.25 14.40 9.83
CA ASP A 126 0.91 14.35 9.23
C ASP A 126 -0.11 13.94 10.28
N SER A 127 -1.32 14.47 10.14
CA SER A 127 -2.47 14.04 10.94
C SER A 127 -3.26 12.99 10.20
N TYR A 128 -3.92 12.11 10.93
CA TYR A 128 -4.76 11.08 10.36
C TYR A 128 -6.04 10.89 11.20
N ASP A 129 -7.07 10.36 10.56
CA ASP A 129 -8.30 9.93 11.26
C ASP A 129 -8.27 8.42 11.48
N VAL A 130 -7.72 7.68 10.53
CA VAL A 130 -7.56 6.23 10.61
C VAL A 130 -6.14 5.88 10.20
N LEU A 131 -5.52 4.98 10.95
CA LEU A 131 -4.19 4.47 10.63
C LEU A 131 -4.25 2.95 10.52
N SER A 132 -3.68 2.42 9.44
CA SER A 132 -3.59 0.99 9.21
C SER A 132 -2.15 0.61 8.94
N ASP A 133 -1.62 -0.31 9.73
CA ASP A 133 -0.21 -0.71 9.64
C ASP A 133 -0.09 -2.08 8.97
N PHE A 134 0.50 -2.08 7.78
CA PHE A 134 0.79 -3.30 7.02
C PHE A 134 2.28 -3.61 6.95
N ARG A 135 3.10 -2.91 7.73
CA ARG A 135 4.54 -3.13 7.72
C ARG A 135 4.86 -4.52 8.26
N GLY A 136 5.67 -5.27 7.52
CA GLY A 136 6.04 -6.63 7.89
C GLY A 136 4.93 -7.66 7.79
N THR A 137 3.76 -7.29 7.29
CA THR A 137 2.66 -8.24 7.07
C THR A 137 2.75 -8.85 5.68
N ARG A 138 2.28 -10.08 5.59
CA ARG A 138 2.12 -10.75 4.30
C ARG A 138 0.71 -10.55 3.78
N ALA A 139 0.56 -10.67 2.46
CA ALA A 139 -0.69 -10.38 1.77
C ALA A 139 -1.85 -11.30 2.13
N MET A 140 -1.61 -12.39 2.81
CA MET A 140 -2.64 -13.37 3.08
C MET A 140 -3.50 -13.11 4.30
N LYS A 141 -3.29 -12.03 5.01
CA LYS A 141 -4.17 -11.71 6.13
C LYS A 141 -5.44 -11.04 5.63
N PRO A 142 -6.59 -11.44 6.15
CA PRO A 142 -7.85 -10.85 5.71
C PRO A 142 -7.96 -9.39 6.14
N LEU A 143 -8.64 -8.63 5.33
CA LEU A 143 -8.89 -7.21 5.59
C LEU A 143 -10.24 -7.04 6.24
N ASP A 144 -10.34 -7.41 7.47
CA ASP A 144 -11.59 -7.30 8.24
C ASP A 144 -11.70 -6.01 9.05
N GLY A 145 -10.74 -5.13 8.91
CA GLY A 145 -10.71 -3.88 9.65
C GLY A 145 -9.96 -3.97 10.97
N SER A 146 -9.57 -5.14 11.40
CA SER A 146 -8.85 -5.30 12.67
C SER A 146 -7.47 -4.65 12.65
N PHE A 147 -6.84 -4.59 11.49
CA PHE A 147 -5.52 -3.99 11.34
C PHE A 147 -5.45 -2.54 11.79
N ARG A 148 -6.43 -1.76 11.38
CA ARG A 148 -6.40 -0.33 11.70
C ARG A 148 -6.60 -0.07 13.18
N ARG A 149 -7.14 -1.03 13.90
CA ARG A 149 -7.33 -0.93 15.34
C ARG A 149 -6.11 -1.35 16.11
N ALA A 150 -5.35 -2.30 15.56
CA ALA A 150 -4.18 -2.83 16.22
C ALA A 150 -3.14 -1.75 16.58
N ILE A 151 -3.08 -0.68 15.79
CA ILE A 151 -2.14 0.41 16.04
C ILE A 151 -2.75 1.46 16.97
N ARG A 152 -4.05 1.69 16.89
CA ARG A 152 -4.71 2.74 17.66
C ARG A 152 -5.07 2.31 19.06
N GLU A 153 -5.17 1.05 19.29
CA GLU A 153 -5.50 0.46 20.59
C GLU A 153 -4.27 -0.04 21.31
#